data_a3b2eb18087987f7ba4ce15708c162a3
#
_entry.id   a3b2eb18087987f7ba4ce15708c162a3
#
_cell.length_a   1.000
_cell.length_b   1.000
_cell.length_c   1.000
_cell.angle_alpha   90.00
_cell.angle_beta   90.00
_cell.angle_gamma   90.00
#
_symmetry.space_group_name_H-M   'P 1'
#
loop_
_entity.id
_entity.type
_entity.pdbx_description
1 polymer ?
#
loop_
_entity_poly.entity_id
_entity_poly.type
_entity_poly.pdbx_seq_one_letter_code
_entity_poly.pdbx_strand_id
1 'polypeptide(L)'
;MIRELLRLALLAAMLPWVAGGCATHGGTTAEPATRAGNAKPEATSAAQSATSPPQSTGAPQHPAKARPALPPPSALETRHGIQIAQVGLTAAGGQVDVRFKVLDAEKVRKLLGDPANMPMLIAGDNPPLMPPHNALKGAKFGEGLVFYILYPNVRSAIKPGVEASVAMGDVRLGPVIVQ
;
A
#
# COMPACT_ATOMS: atom_id res chain seq x y z
N MET A 1 47.36 0.59 -0.17
CA MET A 1 47.54 1.58 0.92
C MET A 1 47.17 2.99 0.42
N ILE A 2 45.94 3.22 -0.06
CA ILE A 2 45.44 4.57 -0.44
C ILE A 2 43.92 4.56 -0.22
N ARG A 3 43.45 4.26 1.00
CA ARG A 3 41.99 4.24 1.32
C ARG A 3 41.62 4.87 2.66
N GLU A 4 42.55 5.50 3.36
CA GLU A 4 42.35 6.03 4.71
C GLU A 4 42.40 7.57 4.82
N LEU A 5 42.37 8.34 3.75
CA LEU A 5 42.58 9.80 3.81
C LEU A 5 41.35 10.66 3.43
N LEU A 6 40.11 10.08 3.48
CA LEU A 6 38.91 10.88 3.17
C LEU A 6 37.84 10.82 4.26
N ARG A 7 38.24 10.80 5.52
CA ARG A 7 37.32 10.80 6.67
C ARG A 7 37.53 11.95 7.67
N LEU A 8 38.05 13.08 7.25
CA LEU A 8 38.18 14.23 8.15
C LEU A 8 37.89 15.54 7.42
N ALA A 9 36.63 15.88 7.21
CA ALA A 9 36.18 17.27 7.05
C ALA A 9 34.66 17.26 6.87
N LEU A 10 33.90 17.52 7.92
CA LEU A 10 32.63 18.27 7.95
C LEU A 10 32.00 18.18 9.34
N LEU A 11 32.69 18.80 10.28
CA LEU A 11 32.12 19.23 11.56
C LEU A 11 32.03 20.75 11.48
N ALA A 12 30.84 21.30 11.54
CA ALA A 12 30.48 22.64 11.97
C ALA A 12 29.45 23.31 11.05
N ALA A 13 28.20 23.28 11.48
CA ALA A 13 27.28 24.44 11.40
C ALA A 13 26.00 24.10 12.19
N MET A 14 26.11 24.19 13.50
CA MET A 14 24.97 24.39 14.40
C MET A 14 24.61 25.86 14.33
N LEU A 15 23.38 26.21 13.93
CA LEU A 15 22.77 27.50 14.19
C LEU A 15 21.37 27.27 14.74
N PRO A 16 21.08 27.74 15.98
CA PRO A 16 19.76 27.65 16.57
C PRO A 16 18.88 28.78 16.04
N TRP A 17 17.70 28.48 15.55
CA TRP A 17 16.64 29.46 15.37
C TRP A 17 15.69 29.39 16.55
N VAL A 18 15.78 30.45 17.35
CA VAL A 18 14.96 30.74 18.53
C VAL A 18 13.78 31.63 18.11
N ALA A 19 12.64 31.27 18.65
CA ALA A 19 11.52 32.08 19.14
C ALA A 19 10.73 33.00 18.20
N GLY A 20 9.46 32.90 18.38
CA GLY A 20 8.51 34.01 18.19
C GLY A 20 7.18 33.55 17.66
N GLY A 21 6.17 33.51 18.50
CA GLY A 21 5.01 34.29 18.46
C GLY A 21 3.74 33.60 18.97
N CYS A 22 3.36 33.94 20.18
CA CYS A 22 1.98 33.79 20.69
C CYS A 22 1.01 34.65 19.88
N ALA A 23 -0.12 34.11 19.49
CA ALA A 23 -1.32 34.87 19.23
C ALA A 23 -2.55 34.11 19.72
N THR A 24 -3.02 34.54 20.87
CA THR A 24 -4.33 34.30 21.46
C THR A 24 -5.43 35.00 20.67
N HIS A 25 -6.49 34.32 20.34
CA HIS A 25 -7.86 34.83 20.10
C HIS A 25 -8.77 33.64 20.43
N GLY A 26 -9.59 33.64 21.43
CA GLY A 26 -10.46 34.69 21.97
C GLY A 26 -11.85 34.56 21.38
N GLY A 27 -12.75 33.88 22.17
CA GLY A 27 -14.17 34.17 22.19
C GLY A 27 -15.03 33.56 21.08
N THR A 28 -16.02 32.75 21.36
CA THR A 28 -17.34 33.18 21.77
C THR A 28 -18.27 31.98 21.92
N THR A 29 -18.83 31.89 23.07
CA THR A 29 -19.99 31.11 23.54
C THR A 29 -21.23 31.40 22.68
N ALA A 30 -21.94 30.35 22.29
CA ALA A 30 -23.39 30.46 22.10
C ALA A 30 -24.04 29.08 22.33
N GLU A 31 -24.86 29.04 23.32
CA GLU A 31 -25.71 28.01 23.88
C GLU A 31 -27.06 27.89 23.12
N PRO A 32 -28.01 27.05 23.57
CA PRO A 32 -28.58 25.96 22.80
C PRO A 32 -30.01 26.27 22.31
N ALA A 33 -30.46 25.50 21.35
CA ALA A 33 -31.89 25.45 21.04
C ALA A 33 -32.41 24.02 21.06
N THR A 34 -32.95 23.66 22.17
CA THR A 34 -33.96 22.63 22.41
C THR A 34 -35.11 22.75 21.40
N ARG A 35 -35.40 21.72 20.65
CA ARG A 35 -36.76 21.51 20.14
C ARG A 35 -37.13 20.04 20.12
N ALA A 36 -37.89 19.66 21.10
CA ALA A 36 -38.73 18.47 21.14
C ALA A 36 -39.78 18.51 20.03
N GLY A 37 -40.04 17.40 19.40
CA GLY A 37 -41.06 17.23 18.39
C GLY A 37 -41.34 15.75 18.18
N ASN A 38 -42.10 15.22 19.07
CA ASN A 38 -42.87 14.00 19.12
C ASN A 38 -43.73 13.80 17.86
N ALA A 39 -43.64 12.66 17.20
CA ALA A 39 -44.78 12.06 16.48
C ALA A 39 -44.43 10.61 16.11
N LYS A 40 -45.01 9.69 16.85
CA LYS A 40 -45.28 8.30 16.46
C LYS A 40 -46.51 8.29 15.54
N PRO A 41 -46.50 7.54 14.44
CA PRO A 41 -47.70 6.79 14.09
C PRO A 41 -47.43 5.29 14.02
N GLU A 42 -48.46 4.67 14.51
CA GLU A 42 -48.80 3.27 14.66
C GLU A 42 -48.84 2.50 13.33
N ALA A 43 -48.51 1.27 13.47
CA ALA A 43 -48.84 0.06 12.72
C ALA A 43 -49.85 0.14 11.57
N THR A 44 -49.43 -0.40 10.42
CA THR A 44 -50.33 -1.19 9.57
C THR A 44 -49.54 -2.35 8.99
N SER A 45 -49.89 -3.52 9.53
CA SER A 45 -49.54 -4.83 9.02
C SER A 45 -50.22 -5.01 7.66
N ALA A 46 -49.46 -5.20 6.61
CA ALA A 46 -49.95 -5.77 5.37
C ALA A 46 -48.98 -6.86 4.93
N ALA A 47 -49.43 -8.08 5.07
CA ALA A 47 -48.82 -9.27 4.49
C ALA A 47 -48.67 -9.08 2.99
N GLN A 48 -47.44 -9.10 2.50
CA GLN A 48 -47.15 -9.22 1.09
C GLN A 48 -46.36 -10.49 0.84
N SER A 49 -46.99 -11.32 0.08
CA SER A 49 -46.63 -12.61 -0.47
C SER A 49 -45.19 -12.62 -0.99
N ALA A 50 -44.46 -13.66 -0.61
CA ALA A 50 -43.19 -14.05 -1.15
C ALA A 50 -43.30 -14.27 -2.67
N THR A 51 -42.82 -13.32 -3.45
CA THR A 51 -42.44 -13.53 -4.86
C THR A 51 -40.94 -13.64 -4.89
N SER A 52 -40.44 -14.85 -5.08
CA SER A 52 -39.01 -15.12 -5.32
C SER A 52 -38.51 -14.26 -6.49
N PRO A 53 -37.41 -13.55 -6.33
CA PRO A 53 -36.81 -12.83 -7.46
C PRO A 53 -36.33 -13.85 -8.51
N PRO A 54 -36.50 -13.57 -9.82
CA PRO A 54 -36.02 -14.43 -10.88
C PRO A 54 -34.50 -14.55 -10.77
N GLN A 55 -34.03 -15.78 -10.76
CA GLN A 55 -32.60 -16.10 -10.88
C GLN A 55 -32.06 -15.42 -12.12
N SER A 56 -31.17 -14.46 -11.94
CA SER A 56 -30.46 -13.79 -13.01
C SER A 56 -29.54 -14.81 -13.69
N THR A 57 -30.05 -15.36 -14.77
CA THR A 57 -29.33 -16.25 -15.67
C THR A 57 -28.24 -15.45 -16.39
N GLY A 58 -26.98 -15.81 -16.14
CA GLY A 58 -25.92 -15.56 -17.11
C GLY A 58 -25.41 -14.11 -17.18
N ALA A 59 -24.67 -13.64 -16.19
CA ALA A 59 -23.68 -12.62 -16.48
C ALA A 59 -22.69 -13.20 -17.52
N PRO A 60 -22.38 -12.48 -18.62
CA PRO A 60 -21.37 -12.92 -19.57
C PRO A 60 -20.05 -13.09 -18.81
N GLN A 61 -19.63 -14.32 -18.62
CA GLN A 61 -18.28 -14.61 -18.13
C GLN A 61 -17.33 -14.13 -19.22
N HIS A 62 -16.77 -12.95 -19.02
CA HIS A 62 -15.61 -12.54 -19.78
C HIS A 62 -14.57 -13.66 -19.62
N PRO A 63 -14.05 -14.24 -20.71
CA PRO A 63 -13.01 -15.23 -20.61
C PRO A 63 -11.87 -14.60 -19.82
N ALA A 64 -11.62 -15.11 -18.63
CA ALA A 64 -10.51 -14.68 -17.79
C ALA A 64 -9.25 -14.93 -18.64
N LYS A 65 -8.69 -13.87 -19.19
CA LYS A 65 -7.43 -13.93 -19.93
C LYS A 65 -6.44 -14.66 -19.01
N ALA A 66 -6.06 -15.88 -19.41
CA ALA A 66 -5.22 -16.74 -18.60
C ALA A 66 -3.98 -15.92 -18.16
N ARG A 67 -3.86 -15.73 -16.86
CA ARG A 67 -2.75 -14.96 -16.29
C ARG A 67 -1.47 -15.74 -16.61
N PRO A 68 -0.43 -15.13 -17.20
CA PRO A 68 0.82 -15.81 -17.45
C PRO A 68 1.31 -16.47 -16.17
N ALA A 69 1.78 -17.72 -16.28
CA ALA A 69 2.37 -18.40 -15.13
C ALA A 69 3.56 -17.59 -14.62
N LEU A 70 3.64 -17.43 -13.29
CA LEU A 70 4.79 -16.77 -12.68
C LEU A 70 6.06 -17.57 -12.98
N PRO A 71 7.20 -16.90 -13.22
CA PRO A 71 8.48 -17.56 -13.32
C PRO A 71 8.81 -18.30 -12.02
N PRO A 72 9.67 -19.31 -12.04
CA PRO A 72 10.11 -19.96 -10.81
C PRO A 72 10.78 -18.92 -9.88
N PRO A 73 10.58 -19.03 -8.56
CA PRO A 73 11.15 -18.09 -7.61
C PRO A 73 12.68 -18.18 -7.61
N SER A 74 13.33 -17.03 -7.52
CA SER A 74 14.78 -16.93 -7.35
C SER A 74 15.24 -17.49 -5.99
N ALA A 75 16.54 -17.76 -5.86
CA ALA A 75 17.11 -18.23 -4.58
C ALA A 75 16.87 -17.24 -3.45
N LEU A 76 16.89 -15.93 -3.74
CA LEU A 76 16.62 -14.87 -2.76
C LEU A 76 15.15 -14.85 -2.32
N GLU A 77 14.23 -14.97 -3.28
CA GLU A 77 12.79 -15.05 -3.00
C GLU A 77 12.44 -16.28 -2.18
N THR A 78 13.03 -17.43 -2.51
CA THR A 78 12.87 -18.68 -1.74
C THR A 78 13.43 -18.54 -0.32
N ARG A 79 14.59 -17.88 -0.18
CA ARG A 79 15.21 -17.63 1.13
C ARG A 79 14.30 -16.80 2.05
N HIS A 80 13.68 -15.76 1.52
CA HIS A 80 12.84 -14.83 2.28
C HIS A 80 11.35 -15.21 2.26
N GLY A 81 10.97 -16.24 1.49
CA GLY A 81 9.62 -16.77 1.45
C GLY A 81 8.60 -15.87 0.72
N ILE A 82 9.07 -14.92 -0.10
CA ILE A 82 8.23 -13.94 -0.80
C ILE A 82 8.73 -13.71 -2.22
N GLN A 83 7.82 -13.65 -3.18
CA GLN A 83 8.11 -13.41 -4.59
C GLN A 83 7.32 -12.21 -5.11
N ILE A 84 7.93 -11.38 -5.95
CA ILE A 84 7.20 -10.35 -6.69
C ILE A 84 6.41 -11.04 -7.82
N ALA A 85 5.10 -11.05 -7.71
CA ALA A 85 4.22 -11.66 -8.71
C ALA A 85 3.96 -10.73 -9.89
N GLN A 86 3.85 -9.41 -9.63
CA GLN A 86 3.54 -8.42 -10.67
C GLN A 86 3.85 -7.02 -10.14
N VAL A 87 4.27 -6.16 -11.04
CA VAL A 87 4.30 -4.71 -10.84
C VAL A 87 3.54 -4.07 -12.01
N GLY A 88 2.53 -3.28 -11.72
CA GLY A 88 1.71 -2.67 -12.77
C GLY A 88 1.17 -1.32 -12.39
N LEU A 89 0.74 -0.55 -13.39
CA LEU A 89 0.09 0.73 -13.17
C LEU A 89 -1.41 0.56 -13.03
N THR A 90 -1.99 1.29 -12.10
CA THR A 90 -3.44 1.34 -11.87
C THR A 90 -3.90 2.78 -11.63
N ALA A 91 -5.20 3.00 -11.48
CA ALA A 91 -5.79 4.34 -11.30
C ALA A 91 -5.31 5.33 -12.39
N ALA A 92 -5.42 4.93 -13.67
CA ALA A 92 -4.97 5.73 -14.82
C ALA A 92 -3.49 6.18 -14.71
N GLY A 93 -2.63 5.31 -14.15
CA GLY A 93 -1.21 5.61 -13.95
C GLY A 93 -0.89 6.38 -12.68
N GLY A 94 -1.89 6.74 -11.86
CA GLY A 94 -1.68 7.46 -10.61
C GLY A 94 -1.15 6.61 -9.45
N GLN A 95 -1.17 5.29 -9.60
CA GLN A 95 -0.67 4.34 -8.60
C GLN A 95 0.10 3.20 -9.24
N VAL A 96 1.06 2.65 -8.50
CA VAL A 96 1.75 1.41 -8.83
C VAL A 96 1.24 0.30 -7.93
N ASP A 97 0.66 -0.74 -8.52
CA ASP A 97 0.21 -1.97 -7.85
C ASP A 97 1.36 -2.97 -7.84
N VAL A 98 1.91 -3.27 -6.69
CA VAL A 98 2.92 -4.31 -6.51
C VAL A 98 2.28 -5.51 -5.82
N ARG A 99 2.28 -6.65 -6.49
CA ARG A 99 1.72 -7.90 -5.99
C ARG A 99 2.80 -8.85 -5.57
N PHE A 100 2.64 -9.40 -4.39
CA PHE A 100 3.55 -10.35 -3.78
C PHE A 100 2.85 -11.69 -3.59
N LYS A 101 3.52 -12.77 -3.98
CA LYS A 101 3.12 -14.12 -3.65
C LYS A 101 3.88 -14.61 -2.42
N VAL A 102 3.16 -15.12 -1.43
CA VAL A 102 3.74 -15.74 -0.24
C VAL A 102 4.18 -17.15 -0.58
N LEU A 103 5.46 -17.43 -0.42
CA LEU A 103 6.06 -18.76 -0.59
C LEU A 103 6.18 -19.49 0.75
N ASP A 104 6.42 -18.72 1.84
CA ASP A 104 6.56 -19.21 3.21
C ASP A 104 6.01 -18.15 4.16
N ALA A 105 4.92 -18.47 4.81
CA ALA A 105 4.18 -17.52 5.65
C ALA A 105 4.95 -17.07 6.89
N GLU A 106 5.74 -17.96 7.50
CA GLU A 106 6.52 -17.64 8.71
C GLU A 106 7.65 -16.68 8.38
N LYS A 107 8.37 -16.93 7.29
CA LYS A 107 9.44 -16.03 6.82
C LYS A 107 8.90 -14.64 6.49
N VAL A 108 7.75 -14.57 5.79
CA VAL A 108 7.12 -13.29 5.43
C VAL A 108 6.67 -12.54 6.66
N ARG A 109 6.05 -13.20 7.66
CA ARG A 109 5.68 -12.56 8.92
C ARG A 109 6.90 -12.00 9.67
N LYS A 110 7.98 -12.76 9.71
CA LYS A 110 9.24 -12.32 10.34
C LYS A 110 9.85 -11.13 9.59
N LEU A 111 9.88 -11.20 8.25
CA LEU A 111 10.45 -10.13 7.42
C LEU A 111 9.65 -8.83 7.54
N LEU A 112 8.33 -8.89 7.32
CA LEU A 112 7.45 -7.72 7.29
C LEU A 112 6.91 -7.30 8.66
N GLY A 113 7.17 -8.09 9.70
CA GLY A 113 6.84 -7.75 11.08
C GLY A 113 7.76 -6.68 11.68
N ASP A 114 8.94 -6.48 11.10
CA ASP A 114 9.88 -5.44 11.49
C ASP A 114 9.56 -4.14 10.71
N PRO A 115 9.24 -3.03 11.39
CA PRO A 115 9.00 -1.74 10.74
C PRO A 115 10.16 -1.24 9.88
N ALA A 116 11.39 -1.65 10.18
CA ALA A 116 12.57 -1.30 9.40
C ALA A 116 12.56 -1.96 7.99
N ASN A 117 11.80 -3.03 7.82
CA ASN A 117 11.68 -3.77 6.57
C ASN A 117 10.45 -3.37 5.74
N MET A 118 9.95 -2.15 5.92
CA MET A 118 8.86 -1.65 5.08
C MET A 118 9.24 -1.72 3.60
N PRO A 119 8.40 -2.35 2.75
CA PRO A 119 8.72 -2.53 1.34
C PRO A 119 8.80 -1.19 0.61
N MET A 120 9.96 -0.79 0.15
CA MET A 120 10.17 0.41 -0.67
C MET A 120 10.26 0.01 -2.14
N LEU A 121 9.49 0.67 -3.00
CA LEU A 121 9.53 0.45 -4.44
C LEU A 121 10.59 1.35 -5.07
N ILE A 122 11.52 0.74 -5.80
CA ILE A 122 12.59 1.41 -6.55
C ILE A 122 12.35 1.14 -8.02
N ALA A 123 12.17 2.18 -8.85
CA ALA A 123 11.88 2.03 -10.27
C ALA A 123 12.70 3.03 -11.09
N GLY A 124 13.57 2.54 -11.96
CA GLY A 124 14.49 3.35 -12.73
C GLY A 124 15.34 4.28 -11.84
N ASP A 125 15.52 5.52 -12.29
CA ASP A 125 16.27 6.57 -11.58
C ASP A 125 15.40 7.38 -10.61
N ASN A 126 14.14 6.96 -10.37
CA ASN A 126 13.25 7.66 -9.47
C ASN A 126 13.65 7.46 -8.00
N PRO A 127 13.36 8.44 -7.13
CA PRO A 127 13.49 8.24 -5.70
C PRO A 127 12.66 7.05 -5.22
N PRO A 128 13.13 6.28 -4.22
CA PRO A 128 12.36 5.18 -3.67
C PRO A 128 10.99 5.64 -3.18
N LEU A 129 9.94 4.92 -3.58
CA LEU A 129 8.58 5.17 -3.13
C LEU A 129 8.30 4.40 -1.85
N MET A 130 7.85 5.12 -0.83
CA MET A 130 7.40 4.54 0.42
C MET A 130 5.96 4.04 0.30
N PRO A 131 5.62 2.90 0.89
CA PRO A 131 4.23 2.46 0.96
C PRO A 131 3.43 3.37 1.92
N PRO A 132 2.10 3.41 1.79
CA PRO A 132 1.25 4.05 2.77
C PRO A 132 1.48 3.49 4.18
N HIS A 133 1.34 4.31 5.22
CA HIS A 133 1.56 3.96 6.63
C HIS A 133 0.88 2.68 7.10
N ASN A 134 -0.27 2.36 6.51
CA ASN A 134 -1.12 1.23 6.87
C ASN A 134 -1.17 0.14 5.80
N ALA A 135 -0.25 0.15 4.85
CA ALA A 135 -0.26 -0.77 3.70
C ALA A 135 -0.32 -2.25 4.09
N LEU A 136 0.28 -2.61 5.22
CA LEU A 136 0.32 -3.98 5.73
C LEU A 136 -0.59 -4.20 6.95
N LYS A 137 -1.37 -3.18 7.37
CA LYS A 137 -2.25 -3.29 8.53
C LYS A 137 -3.35 -4.33 8.27
N GLY A 138 -3.37 -5.38 9.08
CA GLY A 138 -4.34 -6.46 8.95
C GLY A 138 -4.07 -7.42 7.80
N ALA A 139 -2.92 -7.31 7.12
CA ALA A 139 -2.53 -8.26 6.09
C ALA A 139 -2.40 -9.67 6.67
N LYS A 140 -2.99 -10.64 5.98
CA LYS A 140 -2.88 -12.05 6.32
C LYS A 140 -1.89 -12.71 5.36
N PHE A 141 -0.85 -13.31 5.93
CA PHE A 141 0.15 -14.03 5.16
C PHE A 141 -0.11 -15.54 5.30
N GLY A 142 -0.54 -16.17 4.21
CA GLY A 142 -0.71 -17.61 4.08
C GLY A 142 0.04 -18.09 2.86
N GLU A 143 0.58 -19.31 2.89
CA GLU A 143 1.29 -19.89 1.75
C GLU A 143 0.42 -19.90 0.49
N GLY A 144 1.00 -19.51 -0.62
CA GLY A 144 0.33 -19.38 -1.91
C GLY A 144 -0.58 -18.17 -2.06
N LEU A 145 -0.89 -17.44 -0.99
CA LEU A 145 -1.69 -16.22 -1.07
C LEU A 145 -0.92 -15.10 -1.76
N VAL A 146 -1.68 -14.24 -2.43
CA VAL A 146 -1.17 -13.02 -3.04
C VAL A 146 -1.72 -11.83 -2.27
N PHE A 147 -0.84 -10.94 -1.81
CA PHE A 147 -1.22 -9.65 -1.30
C PHE A 147 -0.62 -8.54 -2.16
N TYR A 148 -1.10 -7.33 -2.01
CA TYR A 148 -0.66 -6.19 -2.82
C TYR A 148 -0.41 -4.96 -1.98
N ILE A 149 0.44 -4.09 -2.49
CA ILE A 149 0.71 -2.77 -1.94
C ILE A 149 0.56 -1.75 -3.07
N LEU A 150 -0.21 -0.69 -2.81
CA LEU A 150 -0.38 0.42 -3.74
C LEU A 150 0.54 1.56 -3.35
N TYR A 151 1.39 1.98 -4.29
CA TYR A 151 2.29 3.11 -4.12
C TYR A 151 1.79 4.32 -4.91
N PRO A 152 1.78 5.52 -4.36
CA PRO A 152 1.42 6.71 -5.11
C PRO A 152 2.44 6.98 -6.22
N ASN A 153 1.98 7.05 -7.47
CA ASN A 153 2.82 7.39 -8.62
C ASN A 153 2.71 8.88 -8.92
N VAL A 154 3.39 9.69 -8.10
CA VAL A 154 3.32 11.14 -8.18
C VAL A 154 3.84 11.61 -9.54
N ARG A 155 3.03 12.45 -10.22
CA ARG A 155 3.32 12.99 -11.56
C ARG A 155 3.57 11.91 -12.62
N SER A 156 3.04 10.70 -12.41
CA SER A 156 3.27 9.54 -13.31
C SER A 156 4.75 9.33 -13.62
N ALA A 157 5.60 9.44 -12.60
CA ALA A 157 7.05 9.30 -12.72
C ALA A 157 7.47 7.89 -13.18
N ILE A 158 6.73 6.86 -12.72
CA ILE A 158 6.94 5.49 -13.14
C ILE A 158 6.05 5.19 -14.35
N LYS A 159 6.65 4.65 -15.38
CA LYS A 159 6.01 4.32 -16.66
C LYS A 159 6.03 2.81 -16.91
N PRO A 160 5.14 2.28 -17.78
CA PRO A 160 5.28 0.91 -18.25
C PRO A 160 6.63 0.68 -18.93
N GLY A 161 7.17 -0.52 -18.79
CA GLY A 161 8.47 -0.89 -19.38
C GLY A 161 9.69 -0.55 -18.54
N VAL A 162 9.53 0.19 -17.45
CA VAL A 162 10.63 0.49 -16.52
C VAL A 162 10.90 -0.72 -15.60
N GLU A 163 12.16 -0.98 -15.30
CA GLU A 163 12.54 -1.98 -14.30
C GLU A 163 12.25 -1.48 -12.89
N ALA A 164 11.60 -2.32 -12.09
CA ALA A 164 11.28 -2.05 -10.71
C ALA A 164 11.83 -3.15 -9.80
N SER A 165 12.25 -2.77 -8.61
CA SER A 165 12.69 -3.66 -7.54
C SER A 165 12.03 -3.24 -6.24
N VAL A 166 11.91 -4.16 -5.29
CA VAL A 166 11.41 -3.84 -3.95
C VAL A 166 12.50 -4.09 -2.92
N ALA A 167 12.82 -3.07 -2.14
CA ALA A 167 13.76 -3.15 -1.02
C ALA A 167 13.01 -3.30 0.30
N MET A 168 13.44 -4.23 1.15
CA MET A 168 12.92 -4.51 2.48
C MET A 168 14.11 -4.69 3.43
N GLY A 169 14.50 -3.64 4.14
CA GLY A 169 15.77 -3.64 4.88
C GLY A 169 16.94 -3.91 3.94
N ASP A 170 17.71 -4.96 4.23
CA ASP A 170 18.86 -5.39 3.42
C ASP A 170 18.49 -6.29 2.23
N VAL A 171 17.20 -6.64 2.10
CA VAL A 171 16.70 -7.53 1.06
C VAL A 171 16.22 -6.71 -0.13
N ARG A 172 16.67 -7.05 -1.34
CA ARG A 172 16.18 -6.44 -2.59
C ARG A 172 15.69 -7.52 -3.54
N LEU A 173 14.39 -7.51 -3.82
CA LEU A 173 13.72 -8.41 -4.76
C LEU A 173 13.59 -7.74 -6.13
N GLY A 174 13.58 -8.54 -7.17
CA GLY A 174 13.50 -8.10 -8.57
C GLY A 174 14.88 -8.14 -9.24
N PRO A 175 15.07 -7.46 -10.41
CA PRO A 175 14.11 -6.54 -11.04
C PRO A 175 12.94 -7.24 -11.73
N VAL A 176 11.83 -6.51 -11.88
CA VAL A 176 10.62 -6.90 -12.62
C VAL A 176 10.19 -5.73 -13.49
N ILE A 177 9.71 -6.00 -14.71
CA ILE A 177 9.23 -4.95 -15.62
C ILE A 177 7.84 -4.48 -15.21
N VAL A 178 7.64 -3.17 -15.08
CA VAL A 178 6.36 -2.52 -14.84
C VAL A 178 5.44 -2.68 -16.05
N GLN A 179 4.23 -3.16 -15.83
CA GLN A 179 3.18 -3.41 -16.84
C GLN A 179 2.14 -2.28 -16.90
#